data_87e8f5c80f9910776aa17ebd409b5ec8
#
_entry.id   87e8f5c80f9910776aa17ebd409b5ec8
#
_cell.length_a   1.000
_cell.length_b   1.000
_cell.length_c   1.000
_cell.angle_alpha   90.00
_cell.angle_beta   90.00
_cell.angle_gamma   90.00
#
_symmetry.space_group_name_H-M   'P 1'
#
loop_
_entity.id
_entity.type
_entity.pdbx_description
1 polymer ?
#
loop_
_entity_poly.entity_id
_entity_poly.type
_entity_poly.pdbx_seq_one_letter_code
_entity_poly.pdbx_strand_id
1 'polypeptide(L)'
;MAEWTSSEERRAGARAEYEHIMTTPGPDPTGAYIEAGVIGFVFGEMWRRGVLTARDRRLITLSCVGAAGAATPIETHVWAALNSGDLSIEEFDEFVLHFGTQMGWPKGSVLNMEGMKAVFRLAEQRGEKPGPVDFEPWADPQDDEVRRARGEASYREVHGVEPEPGRTAFRGRAYLDYLYGEVWTRQRYLTRRDRRIVSICCSGVAGVDEEASEHFRAGLALGDFSIEELQELVFHYSIYVGWPLGRRLDDLLVQAAREVGVPI
;
A
#
# COMPACT_ATOMS: atom_id res chain seq x y z
N MET A 1 -7.28 7.38 -22.67
CA MET A 1 -6.48 8.56 -22.29
C MET A 1 -6.50 9.54 -23.44
N ALA A 2 -6.66 10.86 -23.19
CA ALA A 2 -6.47 11.85 -24.23
C ALA A 2 -5.00 11.83 -24.65
N GLU A 3 -4.72 11.60 -25.91
CA GLU A 3 -3.37 11.68 -26.46
C GLU A 3 -2.98 13.13 -26.61
N TRP A 4 -1.85 13.52 -26.07
CA TRP A 4 -1.29 14.84 -26.26
C TRP A 4 -0.64 14.92 -27.65
N THR A 5 -0.95 15.97 -28.38
CA THR A 5 -0.53 16.14 -29.78
C THR A 5 0.82 16.88 -29.91
N SER A 6 1.28 17.51 -28.83
CA SER A 6 2.56 18.23 -28.78
C SER A 6 3.31 18.02 -27.46
N SER A 7 4.60 18.30 -27.46
CA SER A 7 5.42 18.29 -26.24
C SER A 7 5.00 19.37 -25.23
N GLU A 8 4.43 20.46 -25.68
CA GLU A 8 3.91 21.52 -24.83
C GLU A 8 2.62 21.09 -24.15
N GLU A 9 1.67 20.51 -24.89
CA GLU A 9 0.45 19.93 -24.34
C GLU A 9 0.74 18.80 -23.34
N ARG A 10 1.70 17.92 -23.68
CA ARG A 10 2.13 16.86 -22.77
C ARG A 10 2.67 17.44 -21.45
N ARG A 11 3.51 18.47 -21.52
CA ARG A 11 4.08 19.10 -20.33
C ARG A 11 3.02 19.78 -19.48
N ALA A 12 2.13 20.55 -20.10
CA ALA A 12 1.03 21.22 -19.41
C ALA A 12 0.06 20.21 -18.78
N GLY A 13 -0.34 19.18 -19.53
CA GLY A 13 -1.23 18.11 -19.05
C GLY A 13 -0.61 17.30 -17.92
N ALA A 14 0.66 16.92 -18.02
CA ALA A 14 1.36 16.19 -16.96
C ALA A 14 1.49 17.00 -15.66
N ARG A 15 1.68 18.33 -15.76
CA ARG A 15 1.69 19.22 -14.60
C ARG A 15 0.32 19.34 -13.96
N ALA A 16 -0.74 19.46 -14.74
CA ALA A 16 -2.11 19.46 -14.23
C ALA A 16 -2.45 18.14 -13.52
N GLU A 17 -2.00 17.01 -14.04
CA GLU A 17 -2.13 15.72 -13.36
C GLU A 17 -1.38 15.66 -12.04
N TYR A 18 -0.15 16.17 -11.98
CA TYR A 18 0.58 16.28 -10.72
C TYR A 18 -0.22 17.08 -9.69
N GLU A 19 -0.70 18.26 -10.07
CA GLU A 19 -1.46 19.15 -9.17
C GLU A 19 -2.78 18.51 -8.71
N HIS A 20 -3.45 17.79 -9.61
CA HIS A 20 -4.65 17.03 -9.26
C HIS A 20 -4.35 15.91 -8.27
N ILE A 21 -3.33 15.10 -8.54
CA ILE A 21 -2.97 13.93 -7.72
C ILE A 21 -2.36 14.35 -6.38
N MET A 22 -1.41 15.30 -6.39
CA MET A 22 -0.70 15.72 -5.19
C MET A 22 -1.42 16.81 -4.39
N THR A 23 -2.48 17.38 -4.96
CA THR A 23 -3.28 18.46 -4.36
C THR A 23 -2.44 19.68 -3.92
N THR A 24 -1.33 19.89 -4.60
CA THR A 24 -0.40 21.01 -4.40
C THR A 24 0.20 21.42 -5.76
N PRO A 25 0.64 22.69 -5.91
CA PRO A 25 1.32 23.12 -7.12
C PRO A 25 2.51 22.21 -7.46
N GLY A 26 2.70 21.96 -8.74
CA GLY A 26 3.84 21.17 -9.23
C GLY A 26 5.17 21.89 -8.99
N PRO A 27 6.27 21.13 -8.78
CA PRO A 27 7.59 21.71 -8.62
C PRO A 27 8.04 22.45 -9.88
N ASP A 28 8.87 23.49 -9.71
CA ASP A 28 9.48 24.17 -10.84
C ASP A 28 10.36 23.23 -11.68
N PRO A 29 10.39 23.38 -13.00
CA PRO A 29 11.22 22.57 -13.88
C PRO A 29 12.70 22.88 -13.67
N THR A 30 13.40 22.02 -12.96
CA THR A 30 14.81 22.22 -12.59
C THR A 30 15.77 21.25 -13.26
N GLY A 31 15.30 20.40 -14.18
CA GLY A 31 16.12 19.44 -14.90
C GLY A 31 15.41 18.14 -15.27
N ALA A 32 16.14 17.20 -15.85
CA ALA A 32 15.61 15.97 -16.40
C ALA A 32 14.84 15.13 -15.35
N TYR A 33 15.31 15.08 -14.10
CA TYR A 33 14.66 14.33 -13.03
C TYR A 33 13.22 14.83 -12.80
N ILE A 34 13.04 16.15 -12.66
CA ILE A 34 11.70 16.73 -12.45
C ILE A 34 10.86 16.68 -13.73
N GLU A 35 11.40 17.17 -14.85
CA GLU A 35 10.64 17.32 -16.09
C GLU A 35 10.29 15.98 -16.74
N ALA A 36 11.28 15.14 -17.04
CA ALA A 36 11.05 13.89 -17.74
C ALA A 36 10.64 12.77 -16.80
N GLY A 37 11.18 12.73 -15.58
CA GLY A 37 10.88 11.70 -14.57
C GLY A 37 9.59 12.00 -13.84
N VAL A 38 9.63 12.92 -12.87
CA VAL A 38 8.51 13.14 -11.94
C VAL A 38 7.26 13.61 -12.68
N ILE A 39 7.33 14.74 -13.37
CA ILE A 39 6.16 15.31 -14.04
C ILE A 39 5.77 14.47 -15.26
N GLY A 40 6.72 14.23 -16.18
CA GLY A 40 6.42 13.60 -17.46
C GLY A 40 6.01 12.15 -17.36
N PHE A 41 6.76 11.33 -16.61
CA PHE A 41 6.54 9.90 -16.54
C PHE A 41 5.67 9.51 -15.34
N VAL A 42 6.10 9.83 -14.10
CA VAL A 42 5.37 9.36 -12.89
C VAL A 42 3.93 9.87 -12.88
N PHE A 43 3.74 11.19 -12.95
CA PHE A 43 2.38 11.75 -12.89
C PHE A 43 1.71 11.85 -14.26
N GLY A 44 2.43 12.21 -15.31
CA GLY A 44 1.87 12.37 -16.65
C GLY A 44 1.47 11.06 -17.34
N GLU A 45 2.09 9.95 -17.00
CA GLU A 45 1.78 8.65 -17.60
C GLU A 45 1.27 7.63 -16.58
N MET A 46 2.02 7.40 -15.50
CA MET A 46 1.75 6.28 -14.61
C MET A 46 0.51 6.45 -13.73
N TRP A 47 0.38 7.60 -13.07
CA TRP A 47 -0.78 7.85 -12.23
C TRP A 47 -2.10 7.97 -12.99
N ARG A 48 -2.07 8.31 -14.28
CA ARG A 48 -3.25 8.44 -15.14
C ARG A 48 -3.85 7.11 -15.61
N ARG A 49 -3.16 6.01 -15.38
CA ARG A 49 -3.62 4.69 -15.83
C ARG A 49 -4.86 4.27 -15.02
N GLY A 50 -5.94 3.88 -15.70
CA GLY A 50 -7.26 3.70 -15.10
C GLY A 50 -7.56 2.30 -14.57
N VAL A 51 -6.58 1.38 -14.51
CA VAL A 51 -6.80 0.00 -14.03
C VAL A 51 -6.99 -0.05 -12.51
N LEU A 52 -6.14 0.66 -11.77
CA LEU A 52 -6.24 0.78 -10.32
C LEU A 52 -6.95 2.07 -9.91
N THR A 53 -7.66 2.02 -8.79
CA THR A 53 -8.22 3.21 -8.17
C THR A 53 -7.13 4.14 -7.62
N ALA A 54 -7.46 5.41 -7.37
CA ALA A 54 -6.56 6.33 -6.69
C ALA A 54 -6.17 5.80 -5.29
N ARG A 55 -7.13 5.23 -4.55
CA ARG A 55 -6.90 4.57 -3.27
C ARG A 55 -5.86 3.45 -3.36
N ASP A 56 -5.99 2.52 -4.32
CA ASP A 56 -5.01 1.44 -4.51
C ASP A 56 -3.60 2.02 -4.74
N ARG A 57 -3.50 3.04 -5.61
CA ARG A 57 -2.22 3.72 -5.88
C ARG A 57 -1.64 4.41 -4.65
N ARG A 58 -2.49 5.01 -3.78
CA ARG A 58 -2.04 5.57 -2.49
C ARG A 58 -1.45 4.50 -1.59
N LEU A 59 -2.12 3.36 -1.43
CA LEU A 59 -1.62 2.26 -0.59
C LEU A 59 -0.29 1.70 -1.09
N ILE A 60 -0.14 1.50 -2.42
CA ILE A 60 1.13 1.08 -3.02
C ILE A 60 2.23 2.10 -2.75
N THR A 61 1.96 3.38 -3.06
CA THR A 61 2.93 4.47 -2.90
C THR A 61 3.37 4.62 -1.46
N LEU A 62 2.42 4.68 -0.51
CA LEU A 62 2.71 4.84 0.92
C LEU A 62 3.50 3.65 1.48
N SER A 63 3.22 2.43 1.01
CA SER A 63 4.02 1.24 1.36
C SER A 63 5.47 1.38 0.90
N CYS A 64 5.69 1.86 -0.32
CA CYS A 64 7.03 2.02 -0.88
C CYS A 64 7.82 3.17 -0.21
N VAL A 65 7.23 4.37 -0.07
CA VAL A 65 7.91 5.51 0.55
C VAL A 65 8.14 5.31 2.05
N GLY A 66 7.19 4.63 2.72
CA GLY A 66 7.33 4.20 4.12
C GLY A 66 8.47 3.21 4.29
N ALA A 67 8.57 2.21 3.41
CA ALA A 67 9.65 1.23 3.42
C ALA A 67 11.03 1.86 3.16
N ALA A 68 11.09 2.89 2.32
CA ALA A 68 12.30 3.68 2.08
C ALA A 68 12.67 4.59 3.26
N GLY A 69 11.73 4.87 4.19
CA GLY A 69 11.95 5.81 5.29
C GLY A 69 12.15 7.25 4.80
N ALA A 70 11.60 7.61 3.66
CA ALA A 70 11.82 8.88 2.99
C ALA A 70 10.85 9.94 3.55
N ALA A 71 11.29 10.73 4.52
CA ALA A 71 10.46 11.65 5.31
C ALA A 71 9.61 12.60 4.44
N THR A 72 10.22 13.35 3.53
CA THR A 72 9.50 14.29 2.65
C THR A 72 8.49 13.59 1.73
N PRO A 73 8.84 12.51 0.99
CA PRO A 73 7.87 11.73 0.25
C PRO A 73 6.72 11.16 1.12
N ILE A 74 6.99 10.69 2.34
CA ILE A 74 5.94 10.22 3.25
C ILE A 74 4.95 11.37 3.53
N GLU A 75 5.42 12.51 4.03
CA GLU A 75 4.56 13.65 4.36
C GLU A 75 3.73 14.10 3.15
N THR A 76 4.36 14.27 1.98
CA THR A 76 3.68 14.80 0.80
C THR A 76 2.64 13.82 0.23
N HIS A 77 2.91 12.51 0.23
CA HIS A 77 1.96 11.51 -0.24
C HIS A 77 0.84 11.24 0.76
N VAL A 78 1.11 11.30 2.07
CA VAL A 78 0.05 11.26 3.10
C VAL A 78 -0.84 12.49 2.97
N TRP A 79 -0.25 13.70 2.86
CA TRP A 79 -1.01 14.92 2.58
C TRP A 79 -1.94 14.75 1.38
N ALA A 80 -1.40 14.30 0.25
CA ALA A 80 -2.17 14.13 -0.97
C ALA A 80 -3.32 13.12 -0.79
N ALA A 81 -3.07 11.99 -0.14
CA ALA A 81 -4.08 10.97 0.11
C ALA A 81 -5.24 11.46 0.99
N LEU A 82 -4.91 12.20 2.05
CA LEU A 82 -5.91 12.73 2.99
C LEU A 82 -6.67 13.94 2.41
N ASN A 83 -5.96 14.85 1.72
CA ASN A 83 -6.56 16.06 1.17
C ASN A 83 -7.43 15.79 -0.06
N SER A 84 -7.12 14.77 -0.87
CA SER A 84 -7.97 14.30 -1.97
C SER A 84 -9.18 13.49 -1.48
N GLY A 85 -9.14 12.95 -0.26
CA GLY A 85 -10.14 12.02 0.25
C GLY A 85 -9.98 10.58 -0.25
N ASP A 86 -8.84 10.23 -0.87
CA ASP A 86 -8.54 8.87 -1.29
C ASP A 86 -8.35 7.93 -0.08
N LEU A 87 -7.92 8.49 1.07
CA LEU A 87 -7.88 7.85 2.38
C LEU A 87 -8.46 8.79 3.44
N SER A 88 -9.15 8.25 4.43
CA SER A 88 -9.45 8.97 5.68
C SER A 88 -8.27 8.92 6.65
N ILE A 89 -8.33 9.71 7.72
CA ILE A 89 -7.31 9.68 8.78
C ILE A 89 -7.30 8.33 9.47
N GLU A 90 -8.46 7.74 9.71
CA GLU A 90 -8.64 6.44 10.34
C GLU A 90 -8.09 5.30 9.45
N GLU A 91 -8.31 5.39 8.15
CA GLU A 91 -7.75 4.45 7.17
C GLU A 91 -6.23 4.56 7.10
N PHE A 92 -5.69 5.77 7.18
CA PHE A 92 -4.25 5.97 7.26
C PHE A 92 -3.65 5.40 8.56
N ASP A 93 -4.30 5.61 9.72
CA ASP A 93 -3.86 5.06 11.00
C ASP A 93 -3.85 3.53 10.99
N GLU A 94 -4.91 2.92 10.46
CA GLU A 94 -5.00 1.46 10.28
C GLU A 94 -3.97 0.92 9.26
N PHE A 95 -3.67 1.71 8.21
CA PHE A 95 -2.58 1.40 7.27
C PHE A 95 -1.22 1.39 8.00
N VAL A 96 -0.94 2.37 8.85
CA VAL A 96 0.31 2.43 9.63
C VAL A 96 0.45 1.20 10.53
N LEU A 97 -0.63 0.77 11.19
CA LEU A 97 -0.63 -0.46 11.99
C LEU A 97 -0.25 -1.68 11.14
N HIS A 98 -0.92 -1.88 10.00
CA HIS A 98 -0.64 -3.02 9.13
C HIS A 98 0.77 -2.94 8.54
N PHE A 99 1.20 -1.79 8.05
CA PHE A 99 2.56 -1.54 7.58
C PHE A 99 3.61 -1.85 8.65
N GLY A 100 3.36 -1.46 9.91
CA GLY A 100 4.24 -1.73 11.05
C GLY A 100 4.46 -3.23 11.28
N THR A 101 3.46 -4.07 11.06
CA THR A 101 3.61 -5.53 11.14
C THR A 101 4.46 -6.09 10.00
N GLN A 102 4.42 -5.49 8.81
CA GLN A 102 5.15 -5.94 7.64
C GLN A 102 6.61 -5.46 7.62
N MET A 103 6.85 -4.21 7.98
CA MET A 103 8.15 -3.55 7.85
C MET A 103 8.86 -3.31 9.19
N GLY A 104 8.22 -3.66 10.29
CA GLY A 104 8.70 -3.46 11.66
C GLY A 104 8.30 -2.11 12.26
N TRP A 105 8.10 -2.10 13.58
CA TRP A 105 7.65 -0.94 14.34
C TRP A 105 8.50 0.32 14.19
N PRO A 106 9.85 0.25 14.07
CA PRO A 106 10.65 1.46 13.85
C PRO A 106 10.28 2.19 12.55
N LYS A 107 10.06 1.47 11.45
CA LYS A 107 9.62 2.07 10.19
C LYS A 107 8.17 2.56 10.27
N GLY A 108 7.29 1.79 10.95
CA GLY A 108 5.94 2.22 11.26
C GLY A 108 5.90 3.52 12.06
N SER A 109 6.79 3.68 13.05
CA SER A 109 6.90 4.92 13.82
C SER A 109 7.32 6.12 12.96
N VAL A 110 8.27 5.94 12.04
CA VAL A 110 8.67 7.01 11.10
C VAL A 110 7.48 7.39 10.21
N LEU A 111 6.82 6.39 9.63
CA LEU A 111 5.64 6.61 8.77
C LEU A 111 4.52 7.37 9.53
N ASN A 112 4.24 6.96 10.76
CA ASN A 112 3.25 7.62 11.62
C ASN A 112 3.65 9.08 11.92
N MET A 113 4.89 9.31 12.37
CA MET A 113 5.37 10.64 12.73
C MET A 113 5.34 11.62 11.55
N GLU A 114 5.82 11.19 10.39
CA GLU A 114 5.82 12.04 9.19
C GLU A 114 4.40 12.23 8.64
N GLY A 115 3.56 11.19 8.69
CA GLY A 115 2.16 11.28 8.28
C GLY A 115 1.33 12.18 9.17
N MET A 116 1.57 12.19 10.49
CA MET A 116 0.88 13.10 11.42
C MET A 116 1.11 14.58 11.11
N LYS A 117 2.25 14.94 10.47
CA LYS A 117 2.44 16.33 10.00
C LYS A 117 1.38 16.71 8.96
N ALA A 118 1.05 15.79 8.04
CA ALA A 118 -0.01 16.00 7.07
C ALA A 118 -1.39 16.08 7.74
N VAL A 119 -1.66 15.26 8.75
CA VAL A 119 -2.90 15.33 9.54
C VAL A 119 -3.06 16.66 10.24
N PHE A 120 -2.02 17.16 10.91
CA PHE A 120 -2.04 18.47 11.58
C PHE A 120 -2.23 19.61 10.58
N ARG A 121 -1.54 19.58 9.45
CA ARG A 121 -1.69 20.56 8.37
C ARG A 121 -3.12 20.58 7.81
N LEU A 122 -3.73 19.40 7.64
CA LEU A 122 -5.11 19.29 7.17
C LEU A 122 -6.12 19.88 8.16
N ALA A 123 -5.94 19.59 9.45
CA ALA A 123 -6.77 20.16 10.50
C ALA A 123 -6.65 21.71 10.56
N GLU A 124 -5.43 22.23 10.47
CA GLU A 124 -5.17 23.67 10.41
C GLU A 124 -5.88 24.33 9.21
N GLN A 125 -5.76 23.73 8.02
CA GLN A 125 -6.42 24.21 6.80
C GLN A 125 -7.95 24.26 6.94
N ARG A 126 -8.52 23.28 7.68
CA ARG A 126 -9.97 23.20 7.93
C ARG A 126 -10.43 24.06 9.11
N GLY A 127 -9.52 24.69 9.84
CA GLY A 127 -9.83 25.42 11.08
C GLY A 127 -10.27 24.50 12.23
N GLU A 128 -9.87 23.22 12.16
CA GLU A 128 -10.20 22.19 13.13
C GLU A 128 -9.04 21.97 14.11
N LYS A 129 -9.35 21.46 15.29
CA LYS A 129 -8.31 20.95 16.21
C LYS A 129 -8.15 19.46 15.95
N PRO A 130 -6.91 18.97 15.79
CA PRO A 130 -6.68 17.53 15.72
C PRO A 130 -7.25 16.85 16.97
N GLY A 131 -8.14 15.88 16.76
CA GLY A 131 -8.72 15.06 17.81
C GLY A 131 -8.06 13.68 17.87
N PRO A 132 -8.48 12.83 18.82
CA PRO A 132 -8.13 11.42 18.78
C PRO A 132 -8.70 10.80 17.50
N VAL A 133 -7.89 9.97 16.84
CA VAL A 133 -8.32 9.20 15.67
C VAL A 133 -9.25 8.09 16.13
N ASP A 134 -10.39 7.92 15.47
CA ASP A 134 -11.26 6.77 15.75
C ASP A 134 -10.58 5.49 15.20
N PHE A 135 -10.63 4.43 15.96
CA PHE A 135 -10.00 3.17 15.59
C PHE A 135 -10.91 1.99 15.94
N GLU A 136 -10.71 0.89 15.25
CA GLU A 136 -11.37 -0.36 15.61
C GLU A 136 -10.85 -0.84 16.97
N PRO A 137 -11.72 -1.02 17.98
CA PRO A 137 -11.28 -1.41 19.32
C PRO A 137 -10.58 -2.76 19.31
N TRP A 138 -9.74 -2.99 20.31
CA TRP A 138 -9.13 -4.29 20.55
C TRP A 138 -10.20 -5.33 20.81
N ALA A 139 -9.95 -6.55 20.36
CA ALA A 139 -10.75 -7.66 20.78
C ALA A 139 -10.62 -7.86 22.31
N ASP A 140 -11.71 -8.27 22.95
CA ASP A 140 -11.67 -8.61 24.37
C ASP A 140 -10.57 -9.63 24.68
N PRO A 141 -9.90 -9.52 25.85
CA PRO A 141 -8.92 -10.53 26.27
C PRO A 141 -9.52 -11.93 26.21
N GLN A 142 -8.84 -12.81 25.49
CA GLN A 142 -9.27 -14.19 25.30
C GLN A 142 -8.11 -15.11 25.66
N ASP A 143 -8.42 -16.35 25.99
CA ASP A 143 -7.39 -17.35 26.20
C ASP A 143 -6.60 -17.66 24.91
N ASP A 144 -5.44 -18.26 25.08
CA ASP A 144 -4.52 -18.54 23.97
C ASP A 144 -5.13 -19.48 22.92
N GLU A 145 -6.06 -20.36 23.28
CA GLU A 145 -6.71 -21.30 22.36
C GLU A 145 -7.71 -20.56 21.46
N VAL A 146 -8.51 -19.67 22.03
CA VAL A 146 -9.48 -18.85 21.28
C VAL A 146 -8.76 -17.91 20.33
N ARG A 147 -7.68 -17.25 20.78
CA ARG A 147 -6.85 -16.39 19.92
C ARG A 147 -6.25 -17.17 18.77
N ARG A 148 -5.71 -18.36 19.06
CA ARG A 148 -5.13 -19.24 18.05
C ARG A 148 -6.18 -19.68 17.02
N ALA A 149 -7.32 -20.15 17.44
CA ALA A 149 -8.40 -20.59 16.56
C ALA A 149 -8.88 -19.46 15.63
N ARG A 150 -8.99 -18.22 16.16
CA ARG A 150 -9.31 -17.03 15.36
C ARG A 150 -8.23 -16.72 14.35
N GLY A 151 -6.95 -16.78 14.73
CA GLY A 151 -5.83 -16.56 13.83
C GLY A 151 -5.74 -17.58 12.70
N GLU A 152 -5.94 -18.84 13.00
CA GLU A 152 -5.99 -19.91 11.99
C GLU A 152 -7.17 -19.75 11.02
N ALA A 153 -8.34 -19.36 11.52
CA ALA A 153 -9.50 -19.09 10.68
C ALA A 153 -9.23 -17.88 9.74
N SER A 154 -8.69 -16.79 10.28
CA SER A 154 -8.31 -15.62 9.49
C SER A 154 -7.24 -15.94 8.45
N TYR A 155 -6.23 -16.75 8.80
CA TYR A 155 -5.22 -17.20 7.84
C TYR A 155 -5.84 -17.93 6.65
N ARG A 156 -6.79 -18.86 6.90
CA ARG A 156 -7.52 -19.56 5.83
C ARG A 156 -8.31 -18.58 4.94
N GLU A 157 -8.96 -17.60 5.54
CA GLU A 157 -9.68 -16.56 4.78
C GLU A 157 -8.75 -15.71 3.91
N VAL A 158 -7.55 -15.41 4.40
CA VAL A 158 -6.56 -14.59 3.69
C VAL A 158 -5.84 -15.38 2.61
N HIS A 159 -5.46 -16.62 2.85
CA HIS A 159 -4.60 -17.39 1.94
C HIS A 159 -5.31 -18.52 1.18
N GLY A 160 -6.51 -18.92 1.62
CA GLY A 160 -7.24 -20.02 1.02
C GLY A 160 -6.65 -21.42 1.32
N VAL A 161 -5.68 -21.49 2.24
CA VAL A 161 -4.97 -22.70 2.62
C VAL A 161 -4.83 -22.81 4.14
N GLU A 162 -4.54 -24.03 4.64
CA GLU A 162 -4.28 -24.25 6.06
C GLU A 162 -2.95 -23.61 6.49
N PRO A 163 -2.91 -22.97 7.67
CA PRO A 163 -1.66 -22.46 8.22
C PRO A 163 -0.77 -23.61 8.68
N GLU A 164 0.56 -23.38 8.64
CA GLU A 164 1.47 -24.27 9.33
C GLU A 164 1.25 -24.21 10.86
N PRO A 165 1.41 -25.33 11.58
CA PRO A 165 1.26 -25.36 13.02
C PRO A 165 2.14 -24.32 13.73
N GLY A 166 1.57 -23.59 14.68
CA GLY A 166 2.26 -22.58 15.49
C GLY A 166 3.28 -23.15 16.49
N ARG A 167 4.25 -23.93 16.02
CA ARG A 167 5.21 -24.68 16.85
C ARG A 167 6.28 -23.82 17.54
N THR A 168 6.51 -22.60 17.06
CA THR A 168 7.44 -21.65 17.67
C THR A 168 6.69 -20.45 18.23
N ALA A 169 7.31 -19.71 19.15
CA ALA A 169 6.72 -18.47 19.66
C ALA A 169 6.43 -17.46 18.54
N PHE A 170 7.29 -17.39 17.51
CA PHE A 170 7.03 -16.52 16.36
C PHE A 170 5.79 -17.01 15.57
N ARG A 171 5.76 -18.26 15.12
CA ARG A 171 4.63 -18.79 14.32
C ARG A 171 3.33 -18.83 15.10
N GLY A 172 3.38 -19.11 16.39
CA GLY A 172 2.21 -19.11 17.25
C GLY A 172 1.76 -17.70 17.61
N ARG A 173 2.50 -17.03 18.50
CA ARG A 173 2.06 -15.79 19.13
C ARG A 173 2.14 -14.57 18.23
N ALA A 174 3.24 -14.40 17.48
CA ALA A 174 3.39 -13.24 16.63
C ALA A 174 2.64 -13.38 15.30
N TYR A 175 2.69 -14.54 14.67
CA TYR A 175 2.12 -14.76 13.35
C TYR A 175 0.63 -15.12 13.43
N LEU A 176 0.26 -16.26 14.04
CA LEU A 176 -1.14 -16.67 14.09
C LEU A 176 -1.97 -15.83 15.06
N ASP A 177 -1.56 -15.69 16.33
CA ASP A 177 -2.40 -15.05 17.33
C ASP A 177 -2.52 -13.54 17.13
N TYR A 178 -1.43 -12.85 16.77
CA TYR A 178 -1.43 -11.40 16.60
C TYR A 178 -1.68 -10.97 15.17
N LEU A 179 -0.81 -11.33 14.21
CA LEU A 179 -0.92 -10.83 12.84
C LEU A 179 -2.25 -11.26 12.21
N TYR A 180 -2.57 -12.57 12.21
CA TYR A 180 -3.82 -13.04 11.63
C TYR A 180 -5.01 -12.94 12.58
N GLY A 181 -4.82 -13.18 13.86
CA GLY A 181 -5.91 -13.17 14.83
C GLY A 181 -6.38 -11.80 15.28
N GLU A 182 -5.54 -10.76 15.14
CA GLU A 182 -5.89 -9.42 15.57
C GLU A 182 -5.75 -8.35 14.47
N VAL A 183 -4.72 -8.40 13.63
CA VAL A 183 -4.52 -7.35 12.62
C VAL A 183 -5.33 -7.64 11.34
N TRP A 184 -5.25 -8.83 10.77
CA TRP A 184 -6.00 -9.17 9.57
C TRP A 184 -7.52 -9.25 9.79
N THR A 185 -7.98 -9.48 11.01
CA THR A 185 -9.41 -9.49 11.36
C THR A 185 -10.04 -8.11 11.44
N ARG A 186 -9.25 -7.04 11.49
CA ARG A 186 -9.70 -5.66 11.53
C ARG A 186 -10.15 -5.22 10.13
N GLN A 187 -11.46 -5.15 9.89
CA GLN A 187 -12.04 -4.89 8.57
C GLN A 187 -12.76 -3.54 8.47
N ARG A 188 -12.77 -2.75 9.55
CA ARG A 188 -13.53 -1.51 9.59
C ARG A 188 -12.99 -0.44 8.65
N TYR A 189 -11.67 -0.29 8.58
CA TYR A 189 -11.00 0.77 7.82
C TYR A 189 -10.19 0.27 6.62
N LEU A 190 -9.60 -0.93 6.72
CA LEU A 190 -8.93 -1.56 5.60
C LEU A 190 -9.56 -2.90 5.28
N THR A 191 -9.91 -3.08 4.02
CA THR A 191 -10.39 -4.37 3.50
C THR A 191 -9.26 -5.39 3.40
N ARG A 192 -9.61 -6.67 3.19
CA ARG A 192 -8.62 -7.73 2.89
C ARG A 192 -7.78 -7.37 1.65
N ARG A 193 -8.41 -6.80 0.62
CA ARG A 193 -7.72 -6.33 -0.60
C ARG A 193 -6.70 -5.23 -0.28
N ASP A 194 -7.06 -4.21 0.51
CA ASP A 194 -6.15 -3.15 0.91
C ASP A 194 -4.92 -3.68 1.64
N ARG A 195 -5.13 -4.58 2.61
CA ARG A 195 -4.05 -5.22 3.37
C ARG A 195 -3.14 -6.04 2.48
N ARG A 196 -3.70 -6.73 1.48
CA ARG A 196 -2.94 -7.52 0.52
C ARG A 196 -2.04 -6.64 -0.37
N ILE A 197 -2.52 -5.47 -0.80
CA ILE A 197 -1.68 -4.47 -1.49
C ILE A 197 -0.46 -4.12 -0.65
N VAL A 198 -0.68 -3.79 0.62
CA VAL A 198 0.40 -3.41 1.54
C VAL A 198 1.38 -4.57 1.75
N SER A 199 0.87 -5.79 1.97
CA SER A 199 1.70 -6.98 2.18
C SER A 199 2.55 -7.31 0.94
N ILE A 200 1.98 -7.31 -0.27
CA ILE A 200 2.72 -7.53 -1.52
C ILE A 200 3.85 -6.50 -1.67
N CYS A 201 3.54 -5.21 -1.49
CA CYS A 201 4.53 -4.15 -1.65
C CYS A 201 5.65 -4.24 -0.60
N CYS A 202 5.29 -4.48 0.65
CA CYS A 202 6.26 -4.60 1.75
C CYS A 202 7.16 -5.82 1.60
N SER A 203 6.60 -7.00 1.27
CA SER A 203 7.36 -8.23 1.02
C SER A 203 8.28 -8.07 -0.18
N GLY A 204 7.80 -7.42 -1.27
CA GLY A 204 8.62 -7.10 -2.43
C GLY A 204 9.82 -6.22 -2.09
N VAL A 205 9.64 -5.17 -1.28
CA VAL A 205 10.75 -4.29 -0.82
C VAL A 205 11.69 -5.04 0.12
N ALA A 206 11.16 -5.85 1.02
CA ALA A 206 11.96 -6.63 1.97
C ALA A 206 12.70 -7.80 1.30
N GLY A 207 12.31 -8.16 0.06
CA GLY A 207 12.90 -9.28 -0.66
C GLY A 207 12.44 -10.64 -0.11
N VAL A 208 11.27 -10.72 0.48
CA VAL A 208 10.65 -11.96 1.00
C VAL A 208 9.74 -12.53 -0.08
N ASP A 209 10.32 -13.24 -1.04
CA ASP A 209 9.66 -13.71 -2.26
C ASP A 209 8.50 -14.66 -1.98
N GLU A 210 8.66 -15.56 -1.03
CA GLU A 210 7.62 -16.54 -0.66
C GLU A 210 6.32 -15.84 -0.24
N GLU A 211 6.43 -14.86 0.68
CA GLU A 211 5.27 -14.13 1.18
C GLU A 211 4.60 -13.30 0.07
N ALA A 212 5.39 -12.63 -0.79
CA ALA A 212 4.84 -11.92 -1.94
C ALA A 212 4.09 -12.88 -2.89
N SER A 213 4.67 -14.05 -3.16
CA SER A 213 4.07 -15.08 -4.02
C SER A 213 2.78 -15.65 -3.41
N GLU A 214 2.76 -15.91 -2.10
CA GLU A 214 1.54 -16.35 -1.39
C GLU A 214 0.40 -15.33 -1.54
N HIS A 215 0.70 -14.04 -1.37
CA HIS A 215 -0.29 -13.00 -1.54
C HIS A 215 -0.76 -12.83 -2.99
N PHE A 216 0.09 -13.03 -3.99
CA PHE A 216 -0.32 -13.05 -5.39
C PHE A 216 -1.24 -14.24 -5.69
N ARG A 217 -0.84 -15.46 -5.30
CA ARG A 217 -1.66 -16.67 -5.49
C ARG A 217 -3.03 -16.52 -4.86
N ALA A 218 -3.05 -16.14 -3.58
CA ALA A 218 -4.30 -15.96 -2.86
C ALA A 218 -5.16 -14.82 -3.43
N GLY A 219 -4.54 -13.71 -3.83
CA GLY A 219 -5.25 -12.58 -4.44
C GLY A 219 -5.97 -12.96 -5.73
N LEU A 220 -5.34 -13.77 -6.59
CA LEU A 220 -5.94 -14.30 -7.81
C LEU A 220 -6.97 -15.39 -7.52
N ALA A 221 -6.64 -16.37 -6.68
CA ALA A 221 -7.50 -17.52 -6.40
C ALA A 221 -8.79 -17.14 -5.66
N LEU A 222 -8.74 -16.15 -4.76
CA LEU A 222 -9.88 -15.67 -3.98
C LEU A 222 -10.64 -14.52 -4.65
N GLY A 223 -10.17 -14.04 -5.82
CA GLY A 223 -10.81 -12.98 -6.58
C GLY A 223 -10.68 -11.59 -5.96
N ASP A 224 -9.66 -11.35 -5.14
CA ASP A 224 -9.37 -10.01 -4.61
C ASP A 224 -8.84 -9.09 -5.71
N PHE A 225 -8.20 -9.66 -6.76
CA PHE A 225 -7.65 -8.96 -7.91
C PHE A 225 -7.86 -9.72 -9.21
N SER A 226 -7.98 -8.98 -10.30
CA SER A 226 -7.70 -9.50 -11.63
C SER A 226 -6.19 -9.52 -11.90
N ILE A 227 -5.78 -10.26 -12.93
CA ILE A 227 -4.36 -10.28 -13.34
C ILE A 227 -3.90 -8.90 -13.82
N GLU A 228 -4.76 -8.17 -14.52
CA GLU A 228 -4.47 -6.83 -15.00
C GLU A 228 -4.25 -5.84 -13.85
N GLU A 229 -5.03 -5.96 -12.75
CA GLU A 229 -4.85 -5.14 -11.56
C GLU A 229 -3.51 -5.44 -10.88
N LEU A 230 -3.10 -6.70 -10.79
CA LEU A 230 -1.81 -7.07 -10.21
C LEU A 230 -0.62 -6.67 -11.08
N GLN A 231 -0.73 -6.77 -12.41
CA GLN A 231 0.26 -6.22 -13.33
C GLN A 231 0.41 -4.72 -13.17
N GLU A 232 -0.70 -4.01 -13.02
CA GLU A 232 -0.70 -2.56 -12.79
C GLU A 232 -0.14 -2.20 -11.40
N LEU A 233 -0.40 -3.04 -10.36
CA LEU A 233 0.21 -2.90 -9.04
C LEU A 233 1.74 -2.99 -9.14
N VAL A 234 2.26 -4.03 -9.79
CA VAL A 234 3.70 -4.23 -9.97
C VAL A 234 4.31 -3.06 -10.75
N PHE A 235 3.63 -2.59 -11.78
CA PHE A 235 4.09 -1.46 -12.57
C PHE A 235 4.13 -0.18 -11.71
N HIS A 236 3.08 0.14 -10.95
CA HIS A 236 3.06 1.30 -10.05
C HIS A 236 4.10 1.18 -8.93
N TYR A 237 4.26 0.00 -8.34
CA TYR A 237 5.30 -0.30 -7.36
C TYR A 237 6.70 0.01 -7.90
N SER A 238 7.00 -0.40 -9.15
CA SER A 238 8.32 -0.27 -9.76
C SER A 238 8.82 1.16 -9.88
N ILE A 239 7.92 2.15 -10.01
CA ILE A 239 8.32 3.57 -10.08
C ILE A 239 8.82 4.12 -8.74
N TYR A 240 8.40 3.55 -7.62
CA TYR A 240 8.82 4.00 -6.28
C TYR A 240 10.01 3.22 -5.71
N VAL A 241 10.23 1.97 -6.15
CA VAL A 241 11.32 1.13 -5.65
C VAL A 241 12.43 0.89 -6.67
N GLY A 242 12.20 1.26 -7.93
CA GLY A 242 13.12 1.08 -9.04
C GLY A 242 12.90 -0.20 -9.84
N TRP A 243 13.33 -0.18 -11.10
CA TRP A 243 13.14 -1.26 -12.07
C TRP A 243 13.65 -2.63 -11.64
N PRO A 244 14.80 -2.77 -10.94
CA PRO A 244 15.29 -4.10 -10.53
C PRO A 244 14.35 -4.82 -9.57
N LEU A 245 13.78 -4.10 -8.57
CA LEU A 245 12.80 -4.67 -7.67
C LEU A 245 11.43 -4.87 -8.33
N GLY A 246 11.06 -3.96 -9.25
CA GLY A 246 9.85 -4.12 -10.06
C GLY A 246 9.90 -5.37 -10.90
N ARG A 247 11.02 -5.63 -11.61
CA ARG A 247 11.21 -6.86 -12.38
C ARG A 247 11.12 -8.12 -11.53
N ARG A 248 11.76 -8.11 -10.34
CA ARG A 248 11.68 -9.25 -9.42
C ARG A 248 10.24 -9.55 -9.02
N LEU A 249 9.48 -8.51 -8.68
CA LEU A 249 8.08 -8.66 -8.28
C LEU A 249 7.19 -9.13 -9.44
N ASP A 250 7.48 -8.68 -10.67
CA ASP A 250 6.82 -9.14 -11.90
C ASP A 250 7.07 -10.64 -12.17
N ASP A 251 8.33 -11.10 -12.03
CA ASP A 251 8.67 -12.51 -12.19
C ASP A 251 7.89 -13.39 -11.17
N LEU A 252 7.70 -12.92 -9.92
CA LEU A 252 6.91 -13.62 -8.90
C LEU A 252 5.42 -13.65 -9.26
N LEU A 253 4.86 -12.54 -9.77
CA LEU A 253 3.47 -12.50 -10.23
C LEU A 253 3.24 -13.48 -11.38
N VAL A 254 4.13 -13.49 -12.37
CA VAL A 254 4.07 -14.42 -13.51
C VAL A 254 4.06 -15.89 -13.04
N GLN A 255 4.92 -16.21 -12.06
CA GLN A 255 4.95 -17.54 -11.49
C GLN A 255 3.66 -17.87 -10.73
N ALA A 256 3.20 -16.99 -9.85
CA ALA A 256 1.98 -17.17 -9.08
C ALA A 256 0.73 -17.35 -9.97
N ALA A 257 0.61 -16.56 -11.04
CA ALA A 257 -0.49 -16.69 -12.00
C ALA A 257 -0.51 -18.07 -12.69
N ARG A 258 0.67 -18.58 -13.09
CA ARG A 258 0.79 -19.94 -13.67
C ARG A 258 0.39 -21.01 -12.68
N GLU A 259 0.78 -20.89 -11.40
CA GLU A 259 0.47 -21.87 -10.35
C GLU A 259 -1.05 -21.96 -10.09
N VAL A 260 -1.79 -20.86 -10.23
CA VAL A 260 -3.25 -20.82 -10.06
C VAL A 260 -4.02 -20.94 -11.39
N GLY A 261 -3.33 -21.14 -12.51
CA GLY A 261 -3.95 -21.36 -13.82
C GLY A 261 -4.57 -20.10 -14.45
N VAL A 262 -4.12 -18.90 -14.07
CA VAL A 262 -4.57 -17.65 -14.65
C VAL A 262 -3.65 -17.28 -15.82
N PRO A 263 -4.18 -17.05 -17.04
CA PRO A 263 -3.39 -16.62 -18.19
C PRO A 263 -2.86 -15.20 -17.99
N ILE A 264 -1.65 -14.95 -18.50
CA ILE A 264 -0.99 -13.63 -18.47
C ILE A 264 -0.99 -13.04 -19.87
#